data_4588a3b654f21ae312414430844af193
#
_entry.id   4588a3b654f21ae312414430844af193
#
_cell.length_a   1.000
_cell.length_b   1.000
_cell.length_c   1.000
_cell.angle_alpha   90.00
_cell.angle_beta   90.00
_cell.angle_gamma   90.00
#
_symmetry.space_group_name_H-M   'P 1'
#
loop_
_entity.id
_entity.type
_entity.pdbx_description
1 polymer ?
#
loop_
_entity_poly.entity_id
_entity_poly.type
_entity_poly.pdbx_seq_one_letter_code
_entity_poly.pdbx_strand_id
1 'polypeptide(L)' 'MARETCYFVQAFNAGRGENLKTDAPIACKTQAGARRTAERLALSKLGVVAFSSTGDPEMGDYDDEPTIFFRNGQVPAAFD' A
#
# COMPACT_ATOMS: atom_id res chain seq x y z
N MET A 1 21.06 -10.30 11.45
CA MET A 1 20.22 -10.22 10.25
C MET A 1 18.78 -10.22 10.68
N ALA A 2 18.21 -9.04 10.73
CA ALA A 2 16.85 -8.91 11.16
C ALA A 2 15.95 -8.74 9.95
N ARG A 3 14.90 -9.57 9.86
CA ARG A 3 13.84 -9.32 8.91
C ARG A 3 13.01 -8.17 9.45
N GLU A 4 12.70 -7.24 8.60
CA GLU A 4 11.91 -6.08 8.96
C GLU A 4 10.60 -6.06 8.20
N THR A 5 9.54 -5.63 8.87
CA THR A 5 8.25 -5.43 8.23
C THR A 5 8.07 -3.95 7.97
N CYS A 6 7.85 -3.62 6.71
CA CYS A 6 7.57 -2.25 6.29
C CYS A 6 6.10 -2.12 5.94
N TYR A 7 5.51 -1.00 6.29
CA TYR A 7 4.10 -0.73 6.04
C TYR A 7 3.98 0.39 5.02
N PHE A 8 3.13 0.17 4.02
CA PHE A 8 2.97 1.13 2.92
C PHE A 8 1.49 1.39 2.67
N VAL A 9 1.22 2.61 2.24
CA VAL A 9 -0.11 3.02 1.78
C VAL A 9 0.03 3.51 0.36
N GLN A 10 -0.82 3.02 -0.53
CA GLN A 10 -0.81 3.44 -1.92
C GLN A 10 -2.20 3.88 -2.33
N ALA A 11 -2.29 5.09 -2.89
CA ALA A 11 -3.56 5.66 -3.31
C ALA A 11 -3.64 5.66 -4.83
N PHE A 12 -4.86 5.58 -5.34
CA PHE A 12 -5.14 5.54 -6.76
C PHE A 12 -6.14 6.63 -7.10
N ASN A 13 -5.87 7.34 -8.18
CA ASN A 13 -6.71 8.43 -8.68
C ASN A 13 -7.23 8.08 -10.07
N ALA A 14 -8.21 8.84 -10.54
CA ALA A 14 -8.69 8.70 -11.90
C ALA A 14 -7.59 9.08 -12.88
N GLY A 15 -7.27 8.16 -13.78
CA GLY A 15 -6.36 8.42 -14.88
C GLY A 15 -7.15 8.70 -16.16
N ARG A 16 -6.48 8.53 -17.30
CA ARG A 16 -7.14 8.65 -18.59
C ARG A 16 -7.95 7.39 -18.88
N GLY A 17 -9.20 7.59 -19.30
CA GLY A 17 -10.09 6.49 -19.61
C GLY A 17 -10.38 5.67 -18.36
N GLU A 18 -10.21 4.36 -18.47
CA GLU A 18 -10.46 3.44 -17.36
C GLU A 18 -9.23 3.15 -16.51
N ASN A 19 -8.10 3.77 -16.85
CA ASN A 19 -6.86 3.53 -16.12
C ASN A 19 -6.83 4.28 -14.80
N LEU A 20 -6.24 3.65 -13.80
CA LEU A 20 -5.99 4.29 -12.51
C LEU A 20 -4.59 4.87 -12.48
N LYS A 21 -4.48 6.08 -11.99
CA LYS A 21 -3.19 6.72 -11.76
C LYS A 21 -2.73 6.43 -10.35
N THR A 22 -1.53 5.89 -10.21
CA THR A 22 -0.97 5.51 -8.93
C THR A 22 -0.14 6.64 -8.35
N ASP A 23 -0.43 7.02 -7.10
CA ASP A 23 0.40 7.96 -6.37
C ASP A 23 1.63 7.23 -5.83
N ALA A 24 2.66 7.98 -5.45
CA ALA A 24 3.83 7.41 -4.81
C ALA A 24 3.43 6.74 -3.49
N PRO A 25 3.98 5.55 -3.19
CA PRO A 25 3.64 4.89 -1.93
C PRO A 25 4.15 5.66 -0.73
N ILE A 26 3.37 5.62 0.35
CA ILE A 26 3.71 6.29 1.61
C ILE A 26 4.18 5.24 2.59
N ALA A 27 5.42 5.37 3.06
CA ALA A 27 5.96 4.47 4.06
C ALA A 27 5.48 4.90 5.45
N CYS A 28 5.03 3.93 6.24
CA CYS A 28 4.55 4.17 7.59
C CYS A 28 5.34 3.31 8.58
N LYS A 29 5.41 3.75 9.83
CA LYS A 29 6.19 3.06 10.85
C LYS A 29 5.44 1.91 11.49
N THR A 30 4.12 1.95 11.50
CA THR A 30 3.29 0.94 12.15
C THR A 30 2.10 0.59 11.28
N GLN A 31 1.53 -0.59 11.53
CA GLN A 31 0.32 -1.01 10.85
C GLN A 31 -0.85 -0.08 11.16
N ALA A 32 -0.99 0.31 12.43
CA ALA A 32 -2.05 1.22 12.82
C ALA A 32 -1.93 2.58 12.14
N GLY A 33 -0.70 3.09 12.02
CA GLY A 33 -0.43 4.35 11.32
C GLY A 33 -0.75 4.27 9.84
N ALA A 34 -0.37 3.16 9.21
CA ALA A 34 -0.66 2.93 7.80
C ALA A 34 -2.17 2.86 7.55
N ARG A 35 -2.88 2.13 8.40
CA ARG A 35 -4.33 2.02 8.27
C ARG A 35 -5.03 3.37 8.45
N ARG A 36 -4.59 4.16 9.43
CA ARG A 36 -5.15 5.50 9.66
C ARG A 36 -4.92 6.40 8.45
N THR A 37 -3.72 6.36 7.89
CA THR A 37 -3.40 7.13 6.70
C THR A 37 -4.26 6.68 5.51
N ALA A 38 -4.44 5.38 5.35
CA ALA A 38 -5.27 4.83 4.28
C ALA A 38 -6.73 5.26 4.44
N GLU A 39 -7.27 5.22 5.65
CA GLU A 39 -8.64 5.64 5.91
C GLU A 39 -8.84 7.12 5.58
N ARG A 40 -7.85 7.95 5.89
CA ARG A 40 -7.91 9.37 5.55
C ARG A 40 -7.90 9.59 4.05
N LEU A 41 -7.01 8.90 3.34
CA LEU A 41 -6.90 9.03 1.89
C LEU A 41 -8.14 8.50 1.18
N ALA A 42 -8.79 7.50 1.74
CA ALA A 42 -9.99 6.93 1.15
C ALA A 42 -11.12 7.95 1.00
N LEU A 43 -11.09 9.04 1.76
CA LEU A 43 -12.10 10.08 1.67
C LEU A 43 -11.96 10.93 0.40
N SER A 44 -10.77 10.97 -0.19
CA SER A 44 -10.51 11.85 -1.34
C SER A 44 -9.95 11.13 -2.56
N LYS A 45 -9.58 9.86 -2.44
CA LYS A 45 -9.00 9.09 -3.54
C LYS A 45 -10.01 8.06 -4.06
N LEU A 46 -9.86 7.66 -5.32
CA LEU A 46 -10.71 6.62 -5.90
C LEU A 46 -10.50 5.27 -5.23
N GLY A 47 -9.26 4.96 -4.89
CA GLY A 47 -8.95 3.73 -4.21
C GLY A 47 -7.71 3.88 -3.36
N VAL A 48 -7.63 3.07 -2.32
CA VAL A 48 -6.49 3.06 -1.39
C VAL A 48 -6.24 1.63 -0.95
N VAL A 49 -4.98 1.25 -0.90
CA VAL A 49 -4.56 -0.04 -0.35
C VAL A 49 -3.48 0.21 0.68
N ALA A 50 -3.54 -0.51 1.80
CA ALA A 50 -2.48 -0.52 2.79
C ALA A 50 -1.97 -1.95 2.92
N PHE A 51 -0.68 -2.09 2.84
CA PHE A 51 -0.06 -3.42 2.85
C PHE A 51 1.25 -3.39 3.61
N SER A 52 1.70 -4.58 4.01
CA SER A 52 2.99 -4.76 4.64
C SER A 52 3.85 -5.67 3.78
N SER A 53 5.14 -5.41 3.82
CA SER A 53 6.14 -6.25 3.15
C SER A 53 7.22 -6.58 4.16
N THR A 54 7.55 -7.86 4.27
CA THR A 54 8.56 -8.34 5.21
C THR A 54 9.77 -8.83 4.43
N GLY A 55 10.95 -8.44 4.88
CA GLY A 55 12.18 -8.86 4.24
C GLY A 55 13.38 -8.32 4.95
N ASP A 56 14.55 -8.60 4.38
CA ASP A 56 15.83 -8.08 4.87
C ASP A 56 16.28 -6.96 3.93
N PRO A 57 16.19 -5.69 4.36
CA PRO A 57 16.55 -4.58 3.49
C PRO A 57 18.04 -4.57 3.11
N GLU A 58 18.91 -5.13 3.94
CA GLU A 58 20.33 -5.20 3.62
C GLU A 58 20.61 -6.18 2.49
N MET A 59 19.85 -7.27 2.45
CA MET A 59 20.00 -8.29 1.41
C MET A 59 19.11 -8.03 0.21
N GLY A 60 18.16 -7.10 0.31
CA GLY A 60 17.18 -6.87 -0.73
C GLY A 60 16.22 -8.05 -0.91
N ASP A 61 16.08 -8.88 0.11
CA ASP A 61 15.28 -10.09 0.07
C ASP A 61 13.94 -9.85 0.74
N TYR A 62 12.90 -9.73 -0.06
CA TYR A 62 11.54 -9.49 0.41
C TYR A 62 10.63 -10.64 0.04
N ASP A 63 9.60 -10.83 0.85
CA ASP A 63 8.57 -11.82 0.55
C ASP A 63 7.90 -11.49 -0.78
N ASP A 64 7.54 -12.53 -1.53
CA ASP A 64 6.99 -12.36 -2.88
C ASP A 64 5.66 -11.63 -2.88
N GLU A 65 4.85 -11.83 -1.84
CA GLU A 65 3.53 -11.24 -1.78
C GLU A 65 3.39 -10.35 -0.55
N PRO A 66 2.94 -9.10 -0.74
CA PRO A 66 2.63 -8.24 0.39
C PRO A 66 1.37 -8.73 1.11
N THR A 67 1.28 -8.43 2.40
CA THR A 67 0.07 -8.70 3.16
C THR A 67 -0.81 -7.46 3.13
N ILE A 68 -1.99 -7.57 2.54
CA ILE A 68 -2.93 -6.46 2.45
C ILE A 68 -3.83 -6.49 3.67
N PHE A 69 -3.83 -5.41 4.44
CA PHE A 69 -4.66 -5.31 5.64
C PHE A 69 -5.72 -4.21 5.56
N PHE A 70 -5.72 -3.44 4.48
CA PHE A 70 -6.77 -2.44 4.23
C PHE A 70 -6.90 -2.23 2.72
N ARG A 71 -8.13 -2.20 2.25
CA ARG A 71 -8.42 -1.93 0.85
C ARG A 71 -9.77 -1.24 0.76
N ASN A 72 -9.83 -0.15 0.00
CA ASN A 72 -11.07 0.61 -0.17
C ASN A 72 -11.12 1.17 -1.58
N GLY A 73 -12.30 1.14 -2.17
CA GLY A 73 -12.55 1.73 -3.48
C GLY A 73 -11.96 0.92 -4.63
N GLN A 74 -11.57 1.62 -5.68
CA GLN A 74 -11.02 0.99 -6.88
C GLN A 74 -9.54 0.74 -6.73
N VAL A 75 -9.17 -0.53 -6.71
CA VAL A 75 -7.79 -0.97 -6.53
C VAL A 75 -7.45 -1.92 -7.69
N PRO A 76 -6.26 -1.78 -8.30
CA PRO A 76 -5.87 -2.67 -9.39
C PRO A 76 -5.88 -4.14 -8.99
N ALA A 77 -6.15 -5.01 -9.97
CA ALA A 77 -6.24 -6.45 -9.73
C ALA A 77 -4.96 -7.05 -9.12
N ALA A 78 -3.83 -6.39 -9.30
CA ALA A 78 -2.57 -6.85 -8.73
C ALA A 78 -2.60 -6.90 -7.19
N PHE A 79 -3.55 -6.19 -6.57
CA PHE A 79 -3.71 -6.16 -5.11
C PHE A 79 -4.91 -6.96 -4.63
N ASP A 80 -5.54 -7.72 -5.49
CA ASP A 80 -6.68 -8.55 -5.11
C ASP A 80 -6.25 -9.85 -4.43
#